data_6f803bc33719066a49ad649370efba61
#
_entry.id   6f803bc33719066a49ad649370efba61
#
_cell.length_a   1.000
_cell.length_b   1.000
_cell.length_c   1.000
_cell.angle_alpha   90.00
_cell.angle_beta   90.00
_cell.angle_gamma   90.00
#
_symmetry.space_group_name_H-M   'P 1'
#
loop_
_entity.id
_entity.type
_entity.pdbx_description
1 polymer ?
#
loop_
_entity_poly.entity_id
_entity_poly.type
_entity_poly.pdbx_seq_one_letter_code
_entity_poly.pdbx_strand_id
1 'polypeptide(L)'
;MPRDLPAFLHDLINSTPRAGEGVHGWLFRVARQLHAHLTAGEIVSLLEKRVRDCGRHVPRNEIVAAVQNSIGCAWQPSGKPTPVQSVNKWPALNQEAREAILRDSYGLADLWEASPVRIEDSAAHAERVIDALFSGNPLLCCGKSNHEFDTRPREDWRGELPQLALIVPSPMSAVEGVTKQGKPSRHTLSNTGPRRFLVDEFDTGTADDHAALLLHLGTIGPLVLAVHSGNKSLHGWSYCAGQPQDKLLRFMRYAVSLGADPATWTRSQFVRMPDGTRESGTRQTVFYFNPQPLEVKP
;
A
#
# COMPACT_ATOMS: atom_id res chain seq x y z
N MET A 1 -35.01 -7.16 -14.65
CA MET A 1 -34.14 -6.29 -15.44
C MET A 1 -34.65 -4.88 -15.27
N PRO A 2 -33.79 -3.88 -15.00
CA PRO A 2 -34.17 -2.48 -15.11
C PRO A 2 -34.70 -2.21 -16.53
N ARG A 3 -35.86 -1.56 -16.66
CA ARG A 3 -36.58 -1.43 -17.94
C ARG A 3 -35.95 -0.44 -18.92
N ASP A 4 -34.90 0.29 -18.51
CA ASP A 4 -34.34 1.44 -19.25
C ASP A 4 -32.89 1.29 -19.71
N LEU A 5 -32.35 0.07 -19.76
CA LEU A 5 -31.00 -0.14 -20.26
C LEU A 5 -30.97 -0.19 -21.79
N PRO A 6 -29.98 0.45 -22.47
CA PRO A 6 -29.79 0.33 -23.90
C PRO A 6 -29.68 -1.13 -24.40
N ALA A 7 -30.17 -1.44 -25.58
CA ALA A 7 -30.23 -2.81 -26.12
C ALA A 7 -28.84 -3.50 -26.11
N PHE A 8 -27.77 -2.80 -26.48
CA PHE A 8 -26.40 -3.36 -26.49
C PHE A 8 -25.93 -3.80 -25.11
N LEU A 9 -26.42 -3.14 -24.04
CA LEU A 9 -26.09 -3.56 -22.67
C LEU A 9 -26.81 -4.85 -22.28
N HIS A 10 -28.02 -5.07 -22.78
CA HIS A 10 -28.70 -6.35 -22.61
C HIS A 10 -27.92 -7.50 -23.25
N ASP A 11 -27.40 -7.29 -24.47
CA ASP A 11 -26.60 -8.28 -25.19
C ASP A 11 -25.30 -8.56 -24.43
N LEU A 12 -24.63 -7.51 -23.96
CA LEU A 12 -23.39 -7.62 -23.15
C LEU A 12 -23.61 -8.36 -21.84
N ILE A 13 -24.71 -8.09 -21.13
CA ILE A 13 -25.09 -8.78 -19.88
C ILE A 13 -25.46 -10.24 -20.14
N ASN A 14 -26.08 -10.54 -21.29
CA ASN A 14 -26.50 -11.89 -21.65
C ASN A 14 -25.34 -12.75 -22.20
N SER A 15 -24.24 -12.14 -22.63
CA SER A 15 -23.06 -12.83 -23.16
C SER A 15 -22.12 -13.31 -22.03
N THR A 16 -22.66 -13.88 -20.95
CA THR A 16 -21.85 -14.40 -19.83
C THR A 16 -20.96 -15.56 -20.33
N PRO A 17 -19.62 -15.44 -20.22
CA PRO A 17 -18.71 -16.49 -20.67
C PRO A 17 -18.74 -17.69 -19.72
N ARG A 18 -18.34 -18.85 -20.24
CA ARG A 18 -18.15 -20.07 -19.43
C ARG A 18 -16.85 -20.06 -18.67
N ALA A 19 -16.71 -20.99 -17.74
CA ALA A 19 -15.46 -21.22 -17.00
C ALA A 19 -14.30 -21.39 -17.99
N GLY A 20 -13.20 -20.66 -17.77
CA GLY A 20 -12.05 -20.65 -18.67
C GLY A 20 -12.08 -19.61 -19.80
N GLU A 21 -13.23 -19.01 -20.09
CA GLU A 21 -13.42 -18.04 -21.18
C GLU A 21 -13.29 -16.57 -20.73
N GLY A 22 -12.67 -16.31 -19.60
CA GLY A 22 -12.39 -14.94 -19.14
C GLY A 22 -13.53 -14.27 -18.36
N VAL A 23 -14.24 -15.01 -17.51
CA VAL A 23 -15.32 -14.51 -16.62
C VAL A 23 -14.89 -13.24 -15.87
N HIS A 24 -13.68 -13.20 -15.32
CA HIS A 24 -13.18 -12.03 -14.59
C HIS A 24 -13.11 -10.76 -15.48
N GLY A 25 -12.58 -10.89 -16.69
CA GLY A 25 -12.50 -9.78 -17.66
C GLY A 25 -13.88 -9.35 -18.14
N TRP A 26 -14.84 -10.28 -18.25
CA TRP A 26 -16.22 -9.98 -18.57
C TRP A 26 -16.91 -9.18 -17.46
N LEU A 27 -16.77 -9.60 -16.19
CA LEU A 27 -17.28 -8.87 -15.00
C LEU A 27 -16.84 -7.40 -15.02
N PHE A 28 -15.54 -7.15 -15.26
CA PHE A 28 -14.99 -5.80 -15.33
C PHE A 28 -15.61 -4.99 -16.51
N ARG A 29 -15.67 -5.58 -17.70
CA ARG A 29 -16.21 -4.91 -18.90
C ARG A 29 -17.67 -4.55 -18.74
N VAL A 30 -18.49 -5.46 -18.22
CA VAL A 30 -19.92 -5.23 -17.99
C VAL A 30 -20.12 -4.16 -16.93
N ALA A 31 -19.43 -4.28 -15.79
CA ALA A 31 -19.53 -3.31 -14.70
C ALA A 31 -19.17 -1.89 -15.20
N ARG A 32 -18.09 -1.75 -15.95
CA ARG A 32 -17.64 -0.48 -16.54
C ARG A 32 -18.73 0.23 -17.36
N GLN A 33 -19.52 -0.51 -18.12
CA GLN A 33 -20.59 0.05 -18.93
C GLN A 33 -21.84 0.38 -18.10
N LEU A 34 -22.11 -0.38 -17.05
CA LEU A 34 -23.30 -0.25 -16.24
C LEU A 34 -23.26 0.92 -15.25
N HIS A 35 -22.09 1.42 -14.89
CA HIS A 35 -21.97 2.56 -13.95
C HIS A 35 -22.69 3.83 -14.41
N ALA A 36 -22.92 4.01 -15.71
CA ALA A 36 -23.70 5.12 -16.25
C ALA A 36 -25.21 5.00 -15.99
N HIS A 37 -25.67 3.81 -15.59
CA HIS A 37 -27.11 3.48 -15.51
C HIS A 37 -27.52 2.92 -14.15
N LEU A 38 -26.60 2.33 -13.38
CA LEU A 38 -26.86 1.61 -12.14
C LEU A 38 -25.84 1.98 -11.05
N THR A 39 -26.27 1.90 -9.82
CA THR A 39 -25.35 2.00 -8.65
C THR A 39 -24.45 0.77 -8.53
N ALA A 40 -23.31 0.90 -7.88
CA ALA A 40 -22.38 -0.22 -7.67
C ALA A 40 -23.05 -1.45 -7.01
N GLY A 41 -23.97 -1.23 -6.06
CA GLY A 41 -24.72 -2.29 -5.39
C GLY A 41 -25.67 -3.05 -6.34
N GLU A 42 -26.35 -2.32 -7.22
CA GLU A 42 -27.22 -2.91 -8.23
C GLU A 42 -26.43 -3.70 -9.28
N ILE A 43 -25.26 -3.19 -9.67
CA ILE A 43 -24.35 -3.89 -10.60
C ILE A 43 -23.88 -5.21 -9.97
N VAL A 44 -23.42 -5.20 -8.71
CA VAL A 44 -23.03 -6.42 -8.00
C VAL A 44 -24.17 -7.44 -7.99
N SER A 45 -25.38 -7.01 -7.60
CA SER A 45 -26.55 -7.88 -7.52
C SER A 45 -26.96 -8.46 -8.88
N LEU A 46 -26.80 -7.67 -9.94
CA LEU A 46 -27.06 -8.11 -11.33
C LEU A 46 -26.04 -9.17 -11.76
N LEU A 47 -24.77 -8.89 -11.56
CA LEU A 47 -23.68 -9.78 -11.98
C LEU A 47 -23.68 -11.09 -11.19
N GLU A 48 -23.99 -11.08 -9.89
CA GLU A 48 -24.18 -12.31 -9.09
C GLU A 48 -25.23 -13.26 -9.69
N LYS A 49 -26.34 -12.71 -10.18
CA LYS A 49 -27.37 -13.51 -10.83
C LYS A 49 -26.89 -14.11 -12.14
N ARG A 50 -26.07 -13.38 -12.89
CA ARG A 50 -25.61 -13.78 -14.23
C ARG A 50 -24.54 -14.85 -14.22
N VAL A 51 -23.64 -14.82 -13.24
CA VAL A 51 -22.54 -15.79 -13.16
C VAL A 51 -22.91 -17.10 -12.48
N ARG A 52 -24.17 -17.28 -12.03
CA ARG A 52 -24.59 -18.53 -11.35
C ARG A 52 -24.35 -19.77 -12.18
N ASP A 53 -24.59 -19.66 -13.48
CA ASP A 53 -24.54 -20.81 -14.40
C ASP A 53 -23.33 -20.76 -15.36
N CYS A 54 -22.28 -20.00 -14.99
CA CYS A 54 -21.07 -19.86 -15.85
C CYS A 54 -20.13 -21.08 -15.80
N GLY A 55 -20.47 -22.12 -15.02
CA GLY A 55 -19.67 -23.35 -14.92
C GLY A 55 -18.54 -23.33 -13.91
N ARG A 56 -18.41 -22.23 -13.10
CA ARG A 56 -17.53 -22.16 -11.93
C ARG A 56 -18.19 -21.39 -10.79
N HIS A 57 -17.72 -21.61 -9.60
CA HIS A 57 -18.09 -20.74 -8.49
C HIS A 57 -17.36 -19.38 -8.65
N VAL A 58 -18.11 -18.28 -8.66
CA VAL A 58 -17.60 -16.90 -8.67
C VAL A 58 -17.89 -16.30 -7.30
N PRO A 59 -16.90 -16.14 -6.43
CA PRO A 59 -17.14 -15.61 -5.09
C PRO A 59 -17.53 -14.13 -5.16
N ARG A 60 -18.40 -13.70 -4.23
CA ARG A 60 -18.91 -12.32 -4.18
C ARG A 60 -17.81 -11.25 -4.17
N ASN A 61 -16.70 -11.51 -3.47
CA ASN A 61 -15.57 -10.60 -3.41
C ASN A 61 -14.91 -10.37 -4.77
N GLU A 62 -14.88 -11.37 -5.67
CA GLU A 62 -14.40 -11.22 -7.06
C GLU A 62 -15.31 -10.25 -7.83
N ILE A 63 -16.62 -10.38 -7.67
CA ILE A 63 -17.59 -9.49 -8.33
C ILE A 63 -17.48 -8.07 -7.79
N VAL A 64 -17.43 -7.91 -6.47
CA VAL A 64 -17.26 -6.61 -5.82
C VAL A 64 -15.96 -5.93 -6.26
N ALA A 65 -14.86 -6.67 -6.32
CA ALA A 65 -13.58 -6.15 -6.78
C ALA A 65 -13.64 -5.69 -8.25
N ALA A 66 -14.26 -6.48 -9.14
CA ALA A 66 -14.43 -6.10 -10.55
C ALA A 66 -15.27 -4.82 -10.70
N VAL A 67 -16.37 -4.70 -9.94
CA VAL A 67 -17.22 -3.51 -9.93
C VAL A 67 -16.46 -2.29 -9.39
N GLN A 68 -15.78 -2.40 -8.26
CA GLN A 68 -15.03 -1.30 -7.67
C GLN A 68 -13.88 -0.85 -8.58
N ASN A 69 -13.11 -1.78 -9.14
CA ASN A 69 -11.99 -1.47 -10.03
C ASN A 69 -12.45 -0.85 -11.37
N SER A 70 -13.69 -1.07 -11.78
CA SER A 70 -14.24 -0.51 -13.01
C SER A 70 -14.80 0.92 -12.88
N ILE A 71 -14.99 1.44 -11.66
CA ILE A 71 -15.54 2.79 -11.41
C ILE A 71 -14.70 3.87 -12.10
N GLY A 72 -13.38 3.80 -11.95
CA GLY A 72 -12.46 4.78 -12.55
C GLY A 72 -12.40 4.77 -14.08
N CYS A 73 -12.99 3.73 -14.72
CA CYS A 73 -13.06 3.55 -16.17
C CYS A 73 -14.51 3.57 -16.67
N ALA A 74 -15.47 4.05 -15.85
CA ALA A 74 -16.89 4.02 -16.17
C ALA A 74 -17.19 4.80 -17.47
N TRP A 75 -18.02 4.18 -18.32
CA TRP A 75 -18.50 4.85 -19.53
C TRP A 75 -19.49 5.98 -19.17
N GLN A 76 -19.35 7.14 -19.84
CA GLN A 76 -20.21 8.30 -19.65
C GLN A 76 -21.07 8.52 -20.91
N PRO A 77 -22.40 8.75 -20.80
CA PRO A 77 -23.30 8.90 -21.95
C PRO A 77 -23.01 10.12 -22.82
N SER A 78 -22.27 11.09 -22.37
CA SER A 78 -22.04 12.39 -23.03
C SER A 78 -20.97 12.39 -24.13
N GLY A 79 -20.69 11.27 -24.78
CA GLY A 79 -20.09 11.18 -26.11
C GLY A 79 -18.65 11.70 -26.31
N LYS A 80 -18.00 12.27 -25.34
CA LYS A 80 -16.55 12.47 -25.34
C LYS A 80 -15.97 11.52 -24.29
N PRO A 81 -15.11 10.58 -24.68
CA PRO A 81 -14.31 9.95 -23.67
C PRO A 81 -13.57 11.10 -22.98
N THR A 82 -13.97 11.41 -21.75
CA THR A 82 -13.05 12.12 -20.86
C THR A 82 -11.77 11.31 -20.98
N PRO A 83 -10.61 11.91 -21.31
CA PRO A 83 -9.38 11.14 -21.34
C PRO A 83 -9.39 10.42 -20.01
N VAL A 84 -9.46 9.09 -20.06
CA VAL A 84 -9.26 8.26 -18.89
C VAL A 84 -7.88 8.70 -18.44
N GLN A 85 -7.81 9.62 -17.50
CA GLN A 85 -6.61 9.77 -16.72
C GLN A 85 -6.40 8.37 -16.21
N SER A 86 -5.44 7.69 -16.82
CA SER A 86 -5.13 6.32 -16.45
C SER A 86 -4.96 6.37 -14.94
N VAL A 87 -5.90 5.75 -14.21
CA VAL A 87 -5.94 5.74 -12.74
C VAL A 87 -4.62 5.22 -12.18
N ASN A 88 -3.76 4.72 -13.04
CA ASN A 88 -2.43 4.19 -12.80
C ASN A 88 -1.27 5.18 -13.01
N LYS A 89 -1.51 6.42 -13.45
CA LYS A 89 -0.40 7.37 -13.55
C LYS A 89 -0.29 8.17 -12.26
N TRP A 90 0.81 7.98 -11.58
CA TRP A 90 1.17 8.80 -10.44
C TRP A 90 1.31 10.27 -10.86
N PRO A 91 1.01 11.23 -9.97
CA PRO A 91 1.16 12.64 -10.27
C PRO A 91 2.63 12.96 -10.61
N ALA A 92 2.85 13.97 -11.43
CA ALA A 92 4.16 14.57 -11.60
C ALA A 92 4.57 15.31 -10.31
N LEU A 93 5.88 15.47 -10.11
CA LEU A 93 6.43 16.28 -9.03
C LEU A 93 5.87 17.69 -9.10
N ASN A 94 5.31 18.17 -8.01
CA ASN A 94 4.93 19.55 -7.79
C ASN A 94 6.08 20.26 -7.06
N GLN A 95 6.99 20.79 -7.86
CA GLN A 95 8.22 21.44 -7.36
C GLN A 95 7.90 22.63 -6.46
N GLU A 96 6.89 23.44 -6.81
CA GLU A 96 6.48 24.61 -6.04
C GLU A 96 5.98 24.23 -4.63
N ALA A 97 5.11 23.23 -4.55
CA ALA A 97 4.61 22.75 -3.25
C ALA A 97 5.74 22.14 -2.41
N ARG A 98 6.65 21.37 -3.04
CA ARG A 98 7.81 20.80 -2.36
C ARG A 98 8.72 21.91 -1.81
N GLU A 99 9.08 22.89 -2.62
CA GLU A 99 9.94 24.01 -2.22
C GLU A 99 9.27 24.88 -1.13
N ALA A 100 7.95 25.03 -1.17
CA ALA A 100 7.23 25.74 -0.12
C ALA A 100 7.40 25.07 1.26
N ILE A 101 7.33 23.74 1.31
CA ILE A 101 7.55 22.98 2.54
C ILE A 101 9.01 23.10 3.01
N LEU A 102 9.97 22.98 2.08
CA LEU A 102 11.39 23.03 2.42
C LEU A 102 11.86 24.41 2.91
N ARG A 103 11.15 25.48 2.55
CA ARG A 103 11.46 26.85 3.05
C ARG A 103 11.27 27.03 4.55
N ASP A 104 10.45 26.21 5.20
CA ASP A 104 10.25 26.25 6.65
C ASP A 104 11.49 25.79 7.43
N SER A 105 12.53 25.33 6.73
CA SER A 105 13.86 24.98 7.27
C SER A 105 13.86 23.92 8.38
N TYR A 106 12.82 23.07 8.45
CA TYR A 106 12.85 21.88 9.29
C TYR A 106 13.84 20.86 8.74
N GLY A 107 14.48 20.11 9.62
CA GLY A 107 15.45 19.11 9.22
C GLY A 107 15.43 17.88 10.12
N LEU A 108 16.49 17.10 10.00
CA LEU A 108 16.65 15.84 10.74
C LEU A 108 16.67 16.05 12.26
N ALA A 109 17.24 17.17 12.72
CA ALA A 109 17.25 17.54 14.13
C ALA A 109 15.80 17.80 14.65
N ASP A 110 14.99 18.51 13.87
CA ASP A 110 13.60 18.80 14.25
C ASP A 110 12.76 17.51 14.28
N LEU A 111 12.99 16.60 13.34
CA LEU A 111 12.35 15.29 13.32
C LEU A 111 12.71 14.49 14.59
N TRP A 112 13.97 14.52 15.00
CA TRP A 112 14.44 13.89 16.23
C TRP A 112 13.83 14.54 17.46
N GLU A 113 13.80 15.87 17.53
CA GLU A 113 13.23 16.60 18.66
C GLU A 113 11.71 16.39 18.77
N ALA A 114 11.00 16.23 17.63
CA ALA A 114 9.56 15.96 17.58
C ALA A 114 9.22 14.50 17.97
N SER A 115 10.22 13.61 18.10
CA SER A 115 9.99 12.20 18.45
C SER A 115 9.49 12.04 19.89
N PRO A 116 8.27 11.49 20.11
CA PRO A 116 7.77 11.22 21.46
C PRO A 116 8.60 10.19 22.23
N VAL A 117 9.19 9.23 21.51
CA VAL A 117 10.12 8.25 22.07
C VAL A 117 11.46 8.37 21.35
N ARG A 118 12.48 8.74 22.06
CA ARG A 118 13.83 8.85 21.52
C ARG A 118 14.53 7.49 21.56
N ILE A 119 15.13 7.11 20.43
CA ILE A 119 15.93 5.90 20.30
C ILE A 119 17.40 6.32 20.35
N GLU A 120 18.11 5.94 21.40
CA GLU A 120 19.52 6.27 21.57
C GLU A 120 20.39 5.56 20.53
N ASP A 121 21.43 6.23 20.04
CA ASP A 121 22.33 5.69 19.01
C ASP A 121 23.22 4.54 19.49
N SER A 122 23.37 4.38 20.82
CA SER A 122 24.33 3.45 21.43
C SER A 122 23.89 1.98 21.45
N ALA A 123 22.61 1.71 21.18
CA ALA A 123 22.05 0.35 21.27
C ALA A 123 21.17 0.00 20.07
N ALA A 124 21.09 -1.28 19.73
CA ALA A 124 20.17 -1.79 18.72
C ALA A 124 18.76 -1.90 19.32
N HIS A 125 17.81 -1.17 18.75
CA HIS A 125 16.43 -1.13 19.23
C HIS A 125 15.43 -1.84 18.30
N ALA A 126 15.90 -2.57 17.27
CA ALA A 126 15.06 -3.24 16.29
C ALA A 126 13.96 -4.08 16.96
N GLU A 127 14.31 -4.89 17.96
CA GLU A 127 13.36 -5.74 18.69
C GLU A 127 12.24 -4.92 19.34
N ARG A 128 12.60 -3.87 20.08
CA ARG A 128 11.65 -3.00 20.80
C ARG A 128 10.73 -2.26 19.83
N VAL A 129 11.27 -1.72 18.74
CA VAL A 129 10.51 -0.99 17.74
C VAL A 129 9.54 -1.94 17.02
N ILE A 130 10.02 -3.12 16.62
CA ILE A 130 9.18 -4.11 15.93
C ILE A 130 8.08 -4.65 16.84
N ASP A 131 8.35 -4.90 18.14
CA ASP A 131 7.33 -5.32 19.09
C ASP A 131 6.21 -4.28 19.25
N ALA A 132 6.55 -2.99 19.24
CA ALA A 132 5.57 -1.93 19.30
C ALA A 132 4.78 -1.79 17.98
N LEU A 133 5.45 -1.88 16.82
CA LEU A 133 4.81 -1.78 15.51
C LEU A 133 3.89 -2.96 15.20
N PHE A 134 4.26 -4.17 15.65
CA PHE A 134 3.59 -5.43 15.31
C PHE A 134 3.26 -6.22 16.57
N SER A 135 2.24 -5.79 17.30
CA SER A 135 1.78 -6.43 18.53
C SER A 135 1.28 -7.87 18.30
N GLY A 136 1.41 -8.71 19.29
CA GLY A 136 1.12 -10.14 19.21
C GLY A 136 2.27 -10.91 18.55
N ASN A 137 1.97 -12.01 17.92
CA ASN A 137 2.97 -12.82 17.20
C ASN A 137 2.59 -12.99 15.72
N PRO A 138 2.46 -11.87 14.94
CA PRO A 138 2.09 -11.96 13.54
C PRO A 138 3.21 -12.57 12.69
N LEU A 139 2.84 -13.07 11.51
CA LEU A 139 3.82 -13.42 10.49
C LEU A 139 4.47 -12.15 9.93
N LEU A 140 5.78 -12.08 9.97
CA LEU A 140 6.58 -11.00 9.38
C LEU A 140 7.48 -11.55 8.27
N CYS A 141 7.55 -10.83 7.16
CA CYS A 141 8.52 -11.11 6.10
C CYS A 141 9.70 -10.15 6.26
N CYS A 142 10.85 -10.70 6.61
CA CYS A 142 12.09 -9.96 6.84
C CYS A 142 13.24 -10.58 6.05
N GLY A 143 14.28 -9.80 5.78
CA GLY A 143 15.43 -10.30 5.04
C GLY A 143 16.66 -9.42 5.12
N LYS A 144 17.82 -10.01 4.77
CA LYS A 144 19.07 -9.29 4.55
C LYS A 144 19.06 -8.55 3.21
N SER A 145 18.42 -9.17 2.21
CA SER A 145 18.32 -8.63 0.85
C SER A 145 17.02 -9.06 0.17
N ASN A 146 16.79 -8.59 -1.06
CA ASN A 146 15.67 -9.02 -1.91
C ASN A 146 15.74 -10.48 -2.36
N HIS A 147 16.83 -11.17 -2.05
CA HIS A 147 17.08 -12.56 -2.43
C HIS A 147 17.24 -13.48 -1.22
N GLU A 148 17.55 -12.91 -0.06
CA GLU A 148 17.70 -13.62 1.22
C GLU A 148 16.69 -13.09 2.21
N PHE A 149 15.51 -13.70 2.23
CA PHE A 149 14.37 -13.33 3.09
C PHE A 149 13.56 -14.56 3.47
N ASP A 150 12.77 -14.42 4.53
CA ASP A 150 11.82 -15.45 4.95
C ASP A 150 10.57 -14.81 5.57
N THR A 151 9.50 -15.60 5.70
CA THR A 151 8.28 -15.25 6.43
C THR A 151 8.10 -16.20 7.59
N ARG A 152 8.18 -15.65 8.81
CA ARG A 152 8.08 -16.39 10.08
C ARG A 152 7.20 -15.64 11.08
N PRO A 153 6.68 -16.31 12.13
CA PRO A 153 6.14 -15.64 13.31
C PRO A 153 7.15 -14.63 13.89
N ARG A 154 6.66 -13.54 14.47
CA ARG A 154 7.52 -12.50 15.08
C ARG A 154 8.50 -13.07 16.09
N GLU A 155 8.09 -14.02 16.91
CA GLU A 155 8.94 -14.63 17.94
C GLU A 155 10.11 -15.42 17.36
N ASP A 156 9.95 -16.02 16.18
CA ASP A 156 11.01 -16.78 15.49
C ASP A 156 12.10 -15.88 14.88
N TRP A 157 11.86 -14.56 14.85
CA TRP A 157 12.83 -13.54 14.43
C TRP A 157 13.63 -12.96 15.59
N ARG A 158 13.32 -13.34 16.83
CA ARG A 158 13.90 -12.72 18.00
C ARG A 158 15.42 -12.94 18.05
N GLY A 159 16.16 -11.85 18.22
CA GLY A 159 17.63 -11.83 18.19
C GLY A 159 18.26 -11.71 16.80
N GLU A 160 17.48 -11.89 15.72
CA GLU A 160 17.98 -11.76 14.35
C GLU A 160 17.74 -10.37 13.73
N LEU A 161 16.67 -9.65 14.15
CA LEU A 161 16.22 -8.40 13.51
C LEU A 161 17.30 -7.33 13.35
N PRO A 162 18.22 -7.09 14.31
CA PRO A 162 19.27 -6.09 14.14
C PRO A 162 20.23 -6.36 12.97
N GLN A 163 20.30 -7.61 12.50
CA GLN A 163 21.16 -8.03 11.39
C GLN A 163 20.46 -8.01 10.03
N LEU A 164 19.17 -7.68 10.01
CA LEU A 164 18.37 -7.66 8.79
C LEU A 164 18.25 -6.24 8.23
N ALA A 165 18.20 -6.14 6.91
CA ALA A 165 18.13 -4.85 6.21
C ALA A 165 16.71 -4.47 5.79
N LEU A 166 15.82 -5.46 5.65
CA LEU A 166 14.52 -5.30 4.99
C LEU A 166 13.38 -5.93 5.80
N ILE A 167 12.21 -5.31 5.70
CA ILE A 167 10.95 -5.82 6.24
C ILE A 167 9.80 -5.41 5.34
N VAL A 168 8.76 -6.25 5.25
CA VAL A 168 7.47 -5.84 4.67
C VAL A 168 6.67 -5.08 5.73
N PRO A 169 6.18 -3.84 5.45
CA PRO A 169 5.55 -2.97 6.45
C PRO A 169 4.10 -3.37 6.78
N SER A 170 3.74 -4.61 6.49
CA SER A 170 2.41 -5.19 6.78
C SER A 170 2.58 -6.65 7.19
N PRO A 171 1.81 -7.14 8.17
CA PRO A 171 1.83 -8.56 8.51
C PRO A 171 1.50 -9.44 7.32
N MET A 172 2.11 -10.60 7.24
CA MET A 172 1.78 -11.60 6.23
C MET A 172 0.53 -12.38 6.65
N SER A 173 -0.31 -12.73 5.69
CA SER A 173 -1.52 -13.54 5.92
C SER A 173 -1.25 -15.04 5.86
N ALA A 174 -0.14 -15.45 5.23
CA ALA A 174 0.34 -16.82 5.15
C ALA A 174 1.86 -16.83 5.02
N VAL A 175 2.48 -17.93 5.41
CA VAL A 175 3.94 -18.13 5.31
C VAL A 175 4.40 -18.10 3.87
N GLU A 176 3.58 -18.60 2.93
CA GLU A 176 3.91 -18.71 1.52
C GLU A 176 2.74 -18.24 0.64
N GLY A 177 3.07 -17.66 -0.47
CA GLY A 177 2.13 -17.24 -1.50
C GLY A 177 2.61 -17.64 -2.89
N VAL A 178 1.90 -17.16 -3.92
CA VAL A 178 2.18 -17.49 -5.32
C VAL A 178 2.62 -16.22 -6.06
N THR A 179 3.75 -16.31 -6.74
CA THR A 179 4.25 -15.22 -7.60
C THR A 179 3.40 -15.07 -8.86
N LYS A 180 3.59 -13.98 -9.62
CA LYS A 180 2.91 -13.78 -10.91
C LYS A 180 3.19 -14.89 -11.93
N GLN A 181 4.31 -15.59 -11.78
CA GLN A 181 4.72 -16.73 -12.61
C GLN A 181 4.21 -18.09 -12.09
N GLY A 182 3.36 -18.10 -11.06
CA GLY A 182 2.81 -19.32 -10.48
C GLY A 182 3.76 -20.10 -9.55
N LYS A 183 4.94 -19.53 -9.20
CA LYS A 183 5.91 -20.18 -8.30
C LYS A 183 5.60 -19.84 -6.83
N PRO A 184 5.79 -20.80 -5.90
CA PRO A 184 5.69 -20.51 -4.47
C PRO A 184 6.81 -19.56 -4.03
N SER A 185 6.49 -18.67 -3.08
CA SER A 185 7.47 -17.75 -2.48
C SER A 185 6.99 -17.29 -1.12
N ARG A 186 7.93 -17.09 -0.22
CA ARG A 186 7.71 -16.52 1.11
C ARG A 186 7.36 -15.02 1.07
N HIS A 187 7.62 -14.35 -0.06
CA HIS A 187 7.37 -12.92 -0.26
C HIS A 187 6.60 -12.70 -1.56
N THR A 188 5.30 -12.45 -1.46
CA THR A 188 4.43 -12.11 -2.59
C THR A 188 3.31 -11.20 -2.15
N LEU A 189 2.65 -10.53 -3.10
CA LEU A 189 1.46 -9.75 -2.82
C LEU A 189 0.29 -10.65 -2.35
N SER A 190 0.25 -11.91 -2.78
CA SER A 190 -0.84 -12.84 -2.45
C SER A 190 -0.80 -13.33 -1.00
N ASN A 191 0.38 -13.42 -0.37
CA ASN A 191 0.50 -13.77 1.04
C ASN A 191 0.75 -12.55 1.97
N THR A 192 0.76 -11.33 1.43
CA THR A 192 0.78 -10.11 2.25
C THR A 192 -0.62 -9.79 2.74
N GLY A 193 -0.78 -9.63 4.04
CA GLY A 193 -2.04 -9.30 4.69
C GLY A 193 -2.53 -7.86 4.42
N PRO A 194 -3.58 -7.41 5.11
CA PRO A 194 -4.05 -6.04 5.06
C PRO A 194 -2.94 -5.05 5.37
N ARG A 195 -2.96 -3.89 4.69
CA ARG A 195 -1.97 -2.83 4.92
C ARG A 195 -2.05 -2.34 6.37
N ARG A 196 -0.92 -2.35 7.06
CA ARG A 196 -0.79 -1.80 8.40
C ARG A 196 -0.12 -0.44 8.38
N PHE A 197 0.94 -0.30 7.57
CA PHE A 197 1.63 0.96 7.37
C PHE A 197 1.72 1.29 5.89
N LEU A 198 1.65 2.58 5.60
CA LEU A 198 2.08 3.17 4.34
C LEU A 198 3.46 3.79 4.57
N VAL A 199 4.38 3.56 3.65
CA VAL A 199 5.75 4.06 3.79
C VAL A 199 6.05 5.04 2.66
N ASP A 200 6.49 6.24 3.03
CA ASP A 200 6.95 7.26 2.12
C ASP A 200 8.48 7.27 2.11
N GLU A 201 9.08 7.08 0.94
CA GLU A 201 10.53 7.11 0.70
C GLU A 201 10.85 8.19 -0.32
N PHE A 202 11.90 8.97 -0.07
CA PHE A 202 12.36 10.01 -0.98
C PHE A 202 13.78 9.70 -1.45
N ASP A 203 13.98 9.64 -2.78
CA ASP A 203 15.28 9.33 -3.38
C ASP A 203 16.11 10.59 -3.70
N THR A 204 15.46 11.75 -3.76
CA THR A 204 16.07 13.02 -4.15
C THR A 204 15.99 14.05 -3.03
N GLY A 205 17.10 14.75 -2.80
CA GLY A 205 17.26 15.72 -1.73
C GLY A 205 18.20 15.24 -0.63
N THR A 206 18.34 16.04 0.41
CA THR A 206 19.12 15.75 1.60
C THR A 206 18.28 15.02 2.64
N ALA A 207 18.91 14.51 3.69
CA ALA A 207 18.18 13.93 4.84
C ALA A 207 17.30 14.98 5.54
N ASP A 208 17.73 16.25 5.56
CA ASP A 208 16.94 17.37 6.09
C ASP A 208 15.71 17.65 5.25
N ASP A 209 15.86 17.67 3.90
CA ASP A 209 14.70 17.79 3.00
C ASP A 209 13.68 16.68 3.24
N HIS A 210 14.14 15.45 3.39
CA HIS A 210 13.26 14.30 3.67
C HIS A 210 12.57 14.43 5.02
N ALA A 211 13.29 14.91 6.05
CA ALA A 211 12.72 15.12 7.38
C ALA A 211 11.63 16.19 7.36
N ALA A 212 11.85 17.31 6.67
CA ALA A 212 10.84 18.36 6.48
C ALA A 212 9.57 17.82 5.79
N LEU A 213 9.74 17.05 4.71
CA LEU A 213 8.63 16.43 4.00
C LEU A 213 7.86 15.43 4.87
N LEU A 214 8.56 14.61 5.67
CA LEU A 214 7.93 13.65 6.57
C LEU A 214 7.20 14.33 7.73
N LEU A 215 7.75 15.40 8.29
CA LEU A 215 7.06 16.22 9.30
C LEU A 215 5.78 16.83 8.72
N HIS A 216 5.85 17.39 7.51
CA HIS A 216 4.68 17.90 6.81
C HIS A 216 3.62 16.82 6.57
N LEU A 217 4.00 15.65 6.03
CA LEU A 217 3.10 14.52 5.82
C LEU A 217 2.52 14.00 7.15
N GLY A 218 3.30 14.08 8.23
CA GLY A 218 2.89 13.76 9.59
C GLY A 218 1.73 14.62 10.12
N THR A 219 1.52 15.82 9.57
CA THR A 219 0.34 16.66 9.90
C THR A 219 -0.96 16.17 9.25
N ILE A 220 -0.85 15.34 8.21
CA ILE A 220 -1.97 14.83 7.40
C ILE A 220 -2.28 13.37 7.74
N GLY A 221 -1.25 12.59 8.03
CA GLY A 221 -1.35 11.18 8.41
C GLY A 221 -0.55 10.87 9.66
N PRO A 222 -0.92 9.85 10.46
CA PRO A 222 -0.25 9.54 11.72
C PRO A 222 1.14 8.93 11.46
N LEU A 223 2.17 9.76 11.34
CA LEU A 223 3.56 9.32 11.28
C LEU A 223 3.92 8.61 12.59
N VAL A 224 4.36 7.36 12.50
CA VAL A 224 4.72 6.55 13.67
C VAL A 224 6.22 6.24 13.73
N LEU A 225 6.90 6.29 12.59
CA LEU A 225 8.32 5.95 12.52
C LEU A 225 8.99 6.68 11.36
N ALA A 226 10.24 7.11 11.56
CA ALA A 226 11.13 7.51 10.47
C ALA A 226 12.49 6.83 10.64
N VAL A 227 12.92 6.13 9.59
CA VAL A 227 14.15 5.34 9.55
C VAL A 227 15.08 5.90 8.49
N HIS A 228 16.31 6.28 8.87
CA HIS A 228 17.36 6.61 7.91
C HIS A 228 17.91 5.32 7.30
N SER A 229 17.96 5.28 5.98
CA SER A 229 18.33 4.07 5.23
C SER A 229 19.78 3.61 5.39
N GLY A 230 20.60 4.36 6.14
CA GLY A 230 22.04 4.15 6.23
C GLY A 230 22.80 4.61 4.96
N ASN A 231 22.15 5.41 4.09
CA ASN A 231 22.78 6.03 2.92
C ASN A 231 22.22 7.45 2.71
N LYS A 232 21.13 7.61 1.96
CA LYS A 232 20.61 8.93 1.54
C LYS A 232 19.21 9.20 2.06
N SER A 233 18.34 8.19 2.06
CA SER A 233 16.91 8.37 2.21
C SER A 233 16.43 8.16 3.63
N LEU A 234 15.33 8.87 3.97
CA LEU A 234 14.48 8.57 5.11
C LEU A 234 13.23 7.84 4.63
N HIS A 235 12.81 6.83 5.39
CA HIS A 235 11.56 6.10 5.21
C HIS A 235 10.61 6.49 6.34
N GLY A 236 9.54 7.23 6.01
CA GLY A 236 8.50 7.58 6.96
C GLY A 236 7.38 6.55 6.94
N TRP A 237 6.98 6.02 8.10
CA TRP A 237 5.92 5.03 8.24
C TRP A 237 4.69 5.68 8.85
N SER A 238 3.61 5.72 8.09
CA SER A 238 2.31 6.23 8.53
C SER A 238 1.37 5.06 8.87
N TYR A 239 0.78 5.07 10.08
CA TYR A 239 -0.18 4.04 10.50
C TYR A 239 -1.49 4.20 9.73
N CYS A 240 -1.94 3.13 9.09
CA CYS A 240 -3.08 3.19 8.20
C CYS A 240 -4.03 1.96 8.29
N ALA A 241 -3.87 1.12 9.31
CA ALA A 241 -4.73 -0.04 9.48
C ALA A 241 -6.21 0.37 9.55
N GLY A 242 -7.07 -0.35 8.84
CA GLY A 242 -8.51 -0.09 8.80
C GLY A 242 -8.95 1.12 7.98
N GLN A 243 -8.02 1.93 7.44
CA GLN A 243 -8.39 3.10 6.62
C GLN A 243 -8.88 2.70 5.23
N PRO A 244 -9.88 3.44 4.67
CA PRO A 244 -10.35 3.22 3.32
C PRO A 244 -9.24 3.37 2.27
N GLN A 245 -9.23 2.48 1.29
CA GLN A 245 -8.19 2.43 0.25
C GLN A 245 -8.09 3.73 -0.57
N ASP A 246 -9.21 4.40 -0.82
CA ASP A 246 -9.27 5.67 -1.55
C ASP A 246 -8.62 6.82 -0.76
N LYS A 247 -8.78 6.83 0.58
CA LYS A 247 -8.11 7.78 1.47
C LYS A 247 -6.60 7.58 1.44
N LEU A 248 -6.16 6.33 1.54
CA LEU A 248 -4.73 5.98 1.46
C LEU A 248 -4.14 6.35 0.09
N LEU A 249 -4.87 6.09 -0.99
CA LEU A 249 -4.43 6.45 -2.34
C LEU A 249 -4.31 7.97 -2.52
N ARG A 250 -5.23 8.77 -1.98
CA ARG A 250 -5.12 10.24 -1.99
C ARG A 250 -3.89 10.71 -1.25
N PHE A 251 -3.63 10.18 -0.05
CA PHE A 251 -2.43 10.50 0.72
C PHE A 251 -1.16 10.15 -0.06
N MET A 252 -1.05 8.92 -0.58
CA MET A 252 0.11 8.48 -1.36
C MET A 252 0.31 9.32 -2.63
N ARG A 253 -0.78 9.67 -3.34
CA ARG A 253 -0.68 10.56 -4.51
C ARG A 253 -0.15 11.94 -4.14
N TYR A 254 -0.54 12.46 -2.98
CA TYR A 254 0.02 13.70 -2.48
C TYR A 254 1.51 13.54 -2.13
N ALA A 255 1.89 12.51 -1.40
CA ALA A 255 3.31 12.22 -1.11
C ALA A 255 4.15 12.07 -2.39
N VAL A 256 3.64 11.36 -3.41
CA VAL A 256 4.30 11.22 -4.72
C VAL A 256 4.41 12.57 -5.44
N SER A 257 3.40 13.45 -5.32
CA SER A 257 3.52 14.81 -5.87
C SER A 257 4.58 15.66 -5.17
N LEU A 258 5.00 15.29 -3.96
CA LEU A 258 6.12 15.89 -3.24
C LEU A 258 7.45 15.17 -3.49
N GLY A 259 7.44 14.10 -4.29
CA GLY A 259 8.63 13.35 -4.71
C GLY A 259 8.85 12.01 -4.00
N ALA A 260 7.86 11.47 -3.28
CA ALA A 260 7.94 10.13 -2.74
C ALA A 260 7.95 9.06 -3.85
N ASP A 261 8.66 7.95 -3.63
CA ASP A 261 8.71 6.82 -4.57
C ASP A 261 7.34 6.09 -4.60
N PRO A 262 6.66 6.03 -5.75
CA PRO A 262 5.40 5.34 -5.89
C PRO A 262 5.51 3.81 -5.74
N ALA A 263 6.70 3.21 -5.78
CA ALA A 263 6.90 1.77 -5.61
C ALA A 263 6.45 1.30 -4.22
N THR A 264 6.57 2.16 -3.21
CA THR A 264 6.16 1.88 -1.82
C THR A 264 4.63 1.77 -1.66
N TRP A 265 3.85 2.17 -2.66
CA TRP A 265 2.42 1.87 -2.71
C TRP A 265 2.11 0.37 -2.71
N THR A 266 3.00 -0.47 -3.20
CA THR A 266 2.79 -1.92 -3.18
C THR A 266 2.93 -2.44 -1.76
N ARG A 267 1.85 -2.97 -1.16
CA ARG A 267 1.84 -3.38 0.26
C ARG A 267 2.83 -4.49 0.61
N SER A 268 3.33 -5.22 -0.38
CA SER A 268 4.40 -6.21 -0.23
C SER A 268 5.79 -5.64 -0.50
N GLN A 269 5.93 -4.34 -0.76
CA GLN A 269 7.24 -3.73 -1.00
C GLN A 269 8.10 -3.85 0.26
N PHE A 270 9.34 -4.31 0.10
CA PHE A 270 10.33 -4.24 1.15
C PHE A 270 10.72 -2.79 1.43
N VAL A 271 10.80 -2.47 2.69
CA VAL A 271 11.30 -1.19 3.21
C VAL A 271 12.41 -1.44 4.21
N ARG A 272 13.07 -0.39 4.68
CA ARG A 272 14.18 -0.52 5.63
C ARG A 272 13.73 -1.03 6.98
N MET A 273 14.49 -2.03 7.49
CA MET A 273 14.29 -2.57 8.84
C MET A 273 14.61 -1.48 9.85
N PRO A 274 13.68 -1.13 10.76
CA PRO A 274 13.98 -0.19 11.83
C PRO A 274 15.14 -0.68 12.70
N ASP A 275 16.18 0.14 12.80
CA ASP A 275 17.40 -0.14 13.52
C ASP A 275 18.14 -1.45 13.10
N GLY A 276 17.88 -1.89 11.88
CA GLY A 276 18.56 -3.01 11.25
C GLY A 276 19.90 -2.61 10.63
N THR A 277 20.61 -3.58 10.07
CA THR A 277 21.93 -3.38 9.46
C THR A 277 21.92 -3.82 8.00
N ARG A 278 22.47 -2.98 7.12
CA ARG A 278 22.66 -3.29 5.70
C ARG A 278 23.80 -4.30 5.51
N GLU A 279 23.86 -4.94 4.34
CA GLU A 279 25.00 -5.79 3.94
C GLU A 279 26.35 -5.05 4.02
N SER A 280 26.35 -3.72 3.82
CA SER A 280 27.54 -2.87 3.99
C SER A 280 28.01 -2.71 5.45
N GLY A 281 27.28 -3.24 6.42
CA GLY A 281 27.52 -3.00 7.85
C GLY A 281 26.93 -1.68 8.37
N THR A 282 26.27 -0.88 7.50
CA THR A 282 25.70 0.42 7.91
C THR A 282 24.36 0.23 8.62
N ARG A 283 24.24 0.82 9.82
CA ARG A 283 23.00 0.81 10.61
C ARG A 283 21.92 1.70 9.97
N GLN A 284 20.68 1.29 10.08
CA GLN A 284 19.48 1.99 9.62
C GLN A 284 18.81 2.69 10.81
N THR A 285 19.33 3.87 11.17
CA THR A 285 18.98 4.58 12.40
C THR A 285 17.53 5.07 12.42
N VAL A 286 16.85 4.88 13.54
CA VAL A 286 15.52 5.44 13.78
C VAL A 286 15.65 6.86 14.32
N PHE A 287 15.11 7.85 13.59
CA PHE A 287 15.11 9.27 13.97
C PHE A 287 13.80 9.74 14.60
N TYR A 288 12.72 9.06 14.33
CA TYR A 288 11.41 9.39 14.91
C TYR A 288 10.68 8.11 15.28
N PHE A 289 10.10 8.08 16.48
CA PHE A 289 9.26 6.97 16.91
C PHE A 289 8.11 7.45 17.78
N ASN A 290 6.88 7.22 17.31
CA ASN A 290 5.64 7.55 18.01
C ASN A 290 4.69 6.34 18.01
N PRO A 291 4.69 5.53 19.06
CA PRO A 291 3.79 4.37 19.16
C PRO A 291 2.33 4.73 19.52
N GLN A 292 2.02 5.95 19.96
CA GLN A 292 0.68 6.34 20.43
C GLN A 292 -0.45 6.06 19.44
N PRO A 293 -0.31 6.32 18.11
CA PRO A 293 -1.36 6.00 17.15
C PRO A 293 -1.70 4.51 17.05
N LEU A 294 -0.81 3.62 17.50
CA LEU A 294 -0.99 2.16 17.47
C LEU A 294 -1.85 1.65 18.62
N GLU A 295 -1.99 2.42 19.69
CA GLU A 295 -2.76 2.09 20.90
C GLU A 295 -4.25 2.38 20.74
N VAL A 296 -4.61 3.24 19.80
CA VAL A 296 -6.01 3.56 19.47
C VAL A 296 -6.60 2.39 18.70
N LYS A 297 -7.46 1.59 19.35
CA LYS A 297 -8.24 0.56 18.63
C LYS A 297 -9.15 1.24 17.60
N PRO A 298 -9.18 0.73 16.35
CA PRO A 298 -10.08 1.24 15.32
C PRO A 298 -11.56 1.05 15.66
#